data_8a81fc005cd9bed44d5fb814a1fa873e
#
_entry.id   8a81fc005cd9bed44d5fb814a1fa873e
#
_cell.length_a   1.000
_cell.length_b   1.000
_cell.length_c   1.000
_cell.angle_alpha   90.00
_cell.angle_beta   90.00
_cell.angle_gamma   90.00
#
_symmetry.space_group_name_H-M   'P 1'
#
loop_
_entity.id
_entity.type
_entity.pdbx_description
1 polymer ?
#
loop_
_entity_poly.entity_id
_entity_poly.type
_entity_poly.pdbx_seq_one_letter_code
_entity_poly.pdbx_strand_id
1 'polypeptide(L)'
;MLWEPELAPTEALFQEAVEHVARKLGRAKEYPTAPLPDDRAAAVLALDTWAGSDVDWRGELRRYYEEHIPVRVRPGAAVNATLRRLHTSGVRLVWASPGPAEATEVLLHHLGVARLIDEVVIATSASGAASSLGLTDAVLVENGLDELLALAGEAAVPT
;
A
#
# COMPACT_ATOMS: atom_id res chain seq x y z
N MET A 1 -5.83 3.87 -11.79
CA MET A 1 -4.94 3.20 -10.82
C MET A 1 -4.62 4.16 -9.68
N LEU A 2 -4.64 3.67 -8.47
CA LEU A 2 -4.46 4.44 -7.24
C LEU A 2 -3.07 4.14 -6.66
N TRP A 3 -2.29 5.18 -6.35
CA TRP A 3 -0.97 5.01 -5.73
C TRP A 3 -1.08 5.24 -4.22
N GLU A 4 -0.82 4.22 -3.43
CA GLU A 4 -1.03 4.19 -1.98
C GLU A 4 -0.38 5.35 -1.21
N PRO A 5 0.90 5.69 -1.42
CA PRO A 5 1.54 6.75 -0.63
C PRO A 5 0.85 8.12 -0.70
N GLU A 6 0.14 8.39 -1.77
CA GLU A 6 -0.59 9.65 -1.94
C GLU A 6 -1.99 9.62 -1.30
N LEU A 7 -2.54 8.45 -1.07
CA LEU A 7 -3.87 8.27 -0.49
C LEU A 7 -3.84 7.90 0.98
N ALA A 8 -2.75 7.28 1.43
CA ALA A 8 -2.55 6.87 2.82
C ALA A 8 -1.07 7.02 3.20
N PRO A 9 -0.73 7.91 4.15
CA PRO A 9 0.66 8.16 4.54
C PRO A 9 1.17 6.99 5.41
N THR A 10 1.71 5.97 4.79
CA THR A 10 2.17 4.73 5.44
C THR A 10 3.68 4.62 5.58
N GLU A 11 4.46 5.59 5.09
CA GLU A 11 5.92 5.51 5.11
C GLU A 11 6.49 5.46 6.53
N ALA A 12 6.05 6.37 7.40
CA ALA A 12 6.49 6.39 8.80
C ALA A 12 6.08 5.11 9.53
N LEU A 13 4.88 4.60 9.27
CA LEU A 13 4.38 3.36 9.85
C LEU A 13 5.22 2.16 9.39
N PHE A 14 5.62 2.12 8.13
CA PHE A 14 6.51 1.09 7.61
C PHE A 14 7.88 1.12 8.32
N GLN A 15 8.48 2.28 8.48
CA GLN A 15 9.76 2.43 9.19
C GLN A 15 9.66 1.96 10.64
N GLU A 16 8.62 2.37 11.35
CA GLU A 16 8.38 1.92 12.73
C GLU A 16 8.15 0.40 12.82
N ALA A 17 7.42 -0.16 11.88
CA ALA A 17 7.19 -1.60 11.80
C ALA A 17 8.48 -2.38 11.56
N VAL A 18 9.35 -1.89 10.69
CA VAL A 18 10.66 -2.50 10.42
C VAL A 18 11.54 -2.46 11.67
N GLU A 19 11.57 -1.34 12.39
CA GLU A 19 12.30 -1.24 13.65
C GLU A 19 11.77 -2.24 14.70
N HIS A 20 10.46 -2.41 14.77
CA HIS A 20 9.84 -3.41 15.64
C HIS A 20 10.26 -4.83 15.27
N VAL A 21 10.23 -5.17 13.99
CA VAL A 21 10.68 -6.47 13.47
C VAL A 21 12.14 -6.72 13.85
N ALA A 22 13.00 -5.72 13.67
CA ALA A 22 14.41 -5.80 14.02
C ALA A 22 14.62 -6.09 15.52
N ARG A 23 13.90 -5.39 16.39
CA ARG A 23 13.98 -5.61 17.84
C ARG A 23 13.50 -6.99 18.26
N LYS A 24 12.40 -7.45 17.66
CA LYS A 24 11.74 -8.70 18.04
C LYS A 24 12.44 -9.93 17.49
N LEU A 25 12.81 -9.90 16.23
CA LEU A 25 13.38 -11.05 15.53
C LEU A 25 14.91 -11.04 15.48
N GLY A 26 15.56 -9.92 15.75
CA GLY A 26 17.01 -9.81 15.79
C GLY A 26 17.70 -10.66 16.87
N ARG A 27 16.94 -11.17 17.84
CA ARG A 27 17.42 -12.14 18.84
C ARG A 27 17.50 -13.56 18.30
N ALA A 28 16.62 -13.90 17.36
CA ALA A 28 16.56 -15.22 16.74
C ALA A 28 17.57 -15.37 15.61
N LYS A 29 17.87 -14.25 14.92
CA LYS A 29 18.83 -14.19 13.83
C LYS A 29 19.49 -12.82 13.83
N GLU A 30 20.82 -12.76 13.74
CA GLU A 30 21.56 -11.51 13.73
C GLU A 30 21.04 -10.57 12.63
N TYR A 31 20.57 -9.40 13.05
CA TYR A 31 20.03 -8.40 12.14
C TYR A 31 21.17 -7.71 11.38
N PRO A 32 20.96 -7.34 10.10
CA PRO A 32 22.00 -6.68 9.32
C PRO A 32 22.54 -5.43 10.01
N THR A 33 23.87 -5.31 10.09
CA THR A 33 24.53 -4.11 10.64
C THR A 33 24.47 -2.93 9.69
N ALA A 34 24.32 -3.19 8.39
CA ALA A 34 24.13 -2.15 7.38
C ALA A 34 22.73 -1.55 7.47
N PRO A 35 22.57 -0.23 7.31
CA PRO A 35 21.24 0.38 7.21
C PRO A 35 20.44 -0.21 6.06
N LEU A 36 19.11 -0.36 6.26
CA LEU A 36 18.23 -0.73 5.18
C LEU A 36 18.16 0.40 4.14
N PRO A 37 17.96 0.07 2.85
CA PRO A 37 17.72 1.09 1.83
C PRO A 37 16.51 1.98 2.20
N ASP A 38 16.57 3.24 1.80
CA ASP A 38 15.46 4.19 2.00
C ASP A 38 14.25 3.82 1.12
N ASP A 39 14.50 3.25 -0.05
CA ASP A 39 13.44 2.75 -0.92
C ASP A 39 12.76 1.53 -0.30
N ARG A 40 11.43 1.59 -0.15
CA ARG A 40 10.65 0.56 0.54
C ARG A 40 10.75 -0.81 -0.14
N ALA A 41 10.70 -0.87 -1.46
CA ALA A 41 10.81 -2.13 -2.19
C ALA A 41 12.19 -2.77 -2.02
N ALA A 42 13.25 -1.96 -2.04
CA ALA A 42 14.60 -2.42 -1.78
C ALA A 42 14.78 -2.88 -0.32
N ALA A 43 14.16 -2.19 0.64
CA ALA A 43 14.16 -2.59 2.04
C ALA A 43 13.45 -3.94 2.24
N VAL A 44 12.30 -4.16 1.59
CA VAL A 44 11.58 -5.44 1.61
C VAL A 44 12.46 -6.56 1.07
N LEU A 45 13.13 -6.34 -0.05
CA LEU A 45 14.04 -7.33 -0.64
C LEU A 45 15.22 -7.65 0.31
N ALA A 46 15.78 -6.64 0.95
CA ALA A 46 16.86 -6.83 1.91
C ALA A 46 16.40 -7.64 3.13
N LEU A 47 15.20 -7.39 3.63
CA LEU A 47 14.60 -8.15 4.74
C LEU A 47 14.30 -9.60 4.35
N ASP A 48 13.78 -9.84 3.15
CA ASP A 48 13.57 -11.19 2.63
C ASP A 48 14.88 -11.97 2.54
N THR A 49 15.93 -11.32 2.06
CA THR A 49 17.27 -11.92 1.96
C THR A 49 17.85 -12.25 3.34
N TRP A 50 17.71 -11.32 4.29
CA TRP A 50 18.14 -11.57 5.67
C TRP A 50 17.37 -12.70 6.33
N ALA A 51 16.04 -12.66 6.26
CA ALA A 51 15.18 -13.61 6.95
C ALA A 51 15.30 -15.03 6.39
N GLY A 52 15.41 -15.16 5.07
CA GLY A 52 15.37 -16.46 4.40
C GLY A 52 14.09 -17.23 4.80
N SER A 53 14.26 -18.49 5.17
CA SER A 53 13.19 -19.32 5.74
C SER A 53 13.23 -19.42 7.28
N ASP A 54 14.18 -18.74 7.93
CA ASP A 54 14.44 -18.92 9.37
C ASP A 54 13.51 -18.09 10.25
N VAL A 55 13.13 -16.90 9.79
CA VAL A 55 12.27 -15.97 10.53
C VAL A 55 11.16 -15.43 9.65
N ASP A 56 9.95 -15.36 10.20
CA ASP A 56 8.76 -14.81 9.53
C ASP A 56 8.63 -13.31 9.82
N TRP A 57 9.49 -12.51 9.20
CA TRP A 57 9.44 -11.05 9.36
C TRP A 57 8.16 -10.43 8.77
N ARG A 58 7.61 -11.00 7.70
CA ARG A 58 6.38 -10.50 7.07
C ARG A 58 5.17 -10.71 7.97
N GLY A 59 5.06 -11.87 8.61
CA GLY A 59 4.01 -12.13 9.59
C GLY A 59 4.08 -11.20 10.80
N GLU A 60 5.29 -10.91 11.28
CA GLU A 60 5.49 -9.98 12.38
C GLU A 60 5.17 -8.53 11.99
N LEU A 61 5.56 -8.12 10.80
CA LEU A 61 5.19 -6.82 10.24
C LEU A 61 3.67 -6.70 10.11
N ARG A 62 2.99 -7.72 9.62
CA ARG A 62 1.53 -7.77 9.51
C ARG A 62 0.87 -7.55 10.87
N ARG A 63 1.32 -8.21 11.92
CA ARG A 63 0.80 -8.03 13.29
C ARG A 63 0.98 -6.60 13.76
N TYR A 64 2.14 -6.02 13.51
CA TYR A 64 2.39 -4.62 13.85
C TYR A 64 1.40 -3.69 13.15
N TYR A 65 1.14 -3.89 11.87
CA TYR A 65 0.15 -3.12 11.11
C TYR A 65 -1.26 -3.32 11.67
N GLU A 66 -1.67 -4.54 11.96
CA GLU A 66 -2.98 -4.84 12.55
C GLU A 66 -3.22 -4.11 13.87
N GLU A 67 -2.18 -3.98 14.69
CA GLU A 67 -2.25 -3.29 15.98
C GLU A 67 -2.22 -1.76 15.85
N HIS A 68 -1.48 -1.19 14.91
CA HIS A 68 -1.17 0.23 14.85
C HIS A 68 -1.94 1.00 13.78
N ILE A 69 -2.34 0.39 12.67
CA ILE A 69 -3.13 1.06 11.63
C ILE A 69 -4.40 1.70 12.19
N PRO A 70 -5.18 1.06 13.07
CA PRO A 70 -6.41 1.65 13.58
C PRO A 70 -6.23 2.99 14.30
N VAL A 71 -5.07 3.21 14.89
CA VAL A 71 -4.76 4.48 15.59
C VAL A 71 -3.95 5.46 14.75
N ARG A 72 -3.27 4.99 13.71
CA ARG A 72 -2.37 5.81 12.88
C ARG A 72 -3.00 6.29 11.58
N VAL A 73 -3.91 5.50 11.02
CA VAL A 73 -4.55 5.80 9.74
C VAL A 73 -6.05 5.84 9.92
N ARG A 74 -6.65 6.98 9.61
CA ARG A 74 -8.12 7.13 9.67
C ARG A 74 -8.73 6.91 8.30
N PRO A 75 -9.82 6.12 8.20
CA PRO A 75 -10.57 6.03 6.96
C PRO A 75 -11.08 7.41 6.53
N GLY A 76 -10.82 7.79 5.29
CA GLY A 76 -11.31 9.03 4.72
C GLY A 76 -12.70 8.85 4.14
N ALA A 77 -13.72 9.48 4.70
CA ALA A 77 -15.09 9.38 4.20
C ALA A 77 -15.19 9.83 2.73
N ALA A 78 -14.49 10.89 2.35
CA ALA A 78 -14.47 11.39 0.97
C ALA A 78 -13.80 10.41 0.00
N VAL A 79 -12.68 9.79 0.38
CA VAL A 79 -12.00 8.76 -0.41
C VAL A 79 -12.92 7.56 -0.60
N ASN A 80 -13.50 7.04 0.46
CA ASN A 80 -14.37 5.87 0.39
C ASN A 80 -15.61 6.12 -0.46
N ALA A 81 -16.26 7.26 -0.31
CA ALA A 81 -17.42 7.64 -1.12
C ALA A 81 -17.05 7.75 -2.61
N THR A 82 -15.90 8.34 -2.90
CA THR A 82 -15.40 8.50 -4.26
C THR A 82 -15.09 7.16 -4.92
N LEU A 83 -14.40 6.27 -4.21
CA LEU A 83 -14.10 4.93 -4.71
C LEU A 83 -15.38 4.10 -4.97
N ARG A 84 -16.38 4.22 -4.10
CA ARG A 84 -17.68 3.57 -4.32
C ARG A 84 -18.37 4.09 -5.58
N ARG A 85 -18.35 5.40 -5.82
CA ARG A 85 -18.94 5.99 -7.03
C ARG A 85 -18.25 5.48 -8.30
N LEU A 86 -16.92 5.47 -8.31
CA LEU A 86 -16.15 4.97 -9.44
C LEU A 86 -16.45 3.48 -9.68
N HIS A 87 -16.45 2.68 -8.63
CA HIS A 87 -16.77 1.25 -8.72
C HIS A 87 -18.19 1.03 -9.26
N THR A 88 -19.19 1.75 -8.76
CA THR A 88 -20.58 1.68 -9.22
C THR A 88 -20.72 2.12 -10.68
N SER A 89 -19.88 3.04 -11.15
CA SER A 89 -19.84 3.49 -12.54
C SER A 89 -19.14 2.50 -13.48
N GLY A 90 -18.69 1.34 -12.98
CA GLY A 90 -18.02 0.32 -13.77
C GLY A 90 -16.53 0.58 -14.01
N VAL A 91 -15.94 1.54 -13.32
CA VAL A 91 -14.50 1.80 -13.39
C VAL A 91 -13.74 0.71 -12.66
N ARG A 92 -12.78 0.09 -13.33
CA ARG A 92 -11.85 -0.87 -12.70
C ARG A 92 -10.86 -0.12 -11.81
N LEU A 93 -10.81 -0.51 -10.54
CA LEU A 93 -9.94 0.10 -9.54
C LEU A 93 -8.73 -0.80 -9.26
N VAL A 94 -7.55 -0.28 -9.51
CA VAL A 94 -6.28 -0.94 -9.21
C VAL A 94 -5.56 -0.16 -8.12
N TRP A 95 -5.18 -0.84 -7.05
CA TRP A 95 -4.40 -0.27 -5.95
C TRP A 95 -2.93 -0.67 -6.13
N ALA A 96 -2.07 0.30 -6.30
CA ALA A 96 -0.63 0.10 -6.40
C ALA A 96 0.06 0.57 -5.13
N SER A 97 0.95 -0.24 -4.62
CA SER A 97 1.65 -0.03 -3.35
C SER A 97 3.14 -0.39 -3.47
N PRO A 98 4.02 0.32 -2.76
CA PRO A 98 5.41 -0.12 -2.63
C PRO A 98 5.57 -1.36 -1.72
N GLY A 99 4.49 -1.84 -1.10
CA GLY A 99 4.47 -3.07 -0.34
C GLY A 99 4.97 -2.97 1.11
N PRO A 100 5.15 -4.08 1.77
CA PRO A 100 4.84 -5.44 1.30
C PRO A 100 3.34 -5.73 1.20
N ALA A 101 2.97 -6.80 0.49
CA ALA A 101 1.57 -7.15 0.22
C ALA A 101 0.74 -7.33 1.48
N GLU A 102 1.31 -7.91 2.53
CA GLU A 102 0.66 -8.15 3.81
C GLU A 102 0.24 -6.83 4.49
N ALA A 103 1.08 -5.81 4.43
CA ALA A 103 0.78 -4.48 4.96
C ALA A 103 -0.34 -3.79 4.17
N THR A 104 -0.28 -3.89 2.84
CA THR A 104 -1.31 -3.33 1.96
C THR A 104 -2.67 -3.98 2.20
N GLU A 105 -2.72 -5.29 2.38
CA GLU A 105 -3.95 -6.02 2.69
C GLU A 105 -4.59 -5.51 4.00
N VAL A 106 -3.80 -5.38 5.06
CA VAL A 106 -4.29 -4.85 6.34
C VAL A 106 -4.81 -3.42 6.18
N LEU A 107 -4.10 -2.58 5.44
CA LEU A 107 -4.50 -1.20 5.17
C LEU A 107 -5.84 -1.13 4.44
N LEU A 108 -6.02 -1.87 3.35
CA LEU A 108 -7.25 -1.86 2.56
C LEU A 108 -8.46 -2.35 3.37
N HIS A 109 -8.29 -3.36 4.19
CA HIS A 109 -9.33 -3.83 5.11
C HIS A 109 -9.69 -2.77 6.14
N HIS A 110 -8.70 -2.14 6.74
CA HIS A 110 -8.93 -1.06 7.71
C HIS A 110 -9.65 0.14 7.10
N LEU A 111 -9.26 0.54 5.90
CA LEU A 111 -9.92 1.63 5.17
C LEU A 111 -11.34 1.28 4.71
N GLY A 112 -11.71 0.00 4.75
CA GLY A 112 -13.03 -0.46 4.33
C GLY A 112 -13.23 -0.46 2.81
N VAL A 113 -12.15 -0.44 2.03
CA VAL A 113 -12.19 -0.36 0.56
C VAL A 113 -11.74 -1.63 -0.14
N ALA A 114 -11.32 -2.66 0.59
CA ALA A 114 -10.79 -3.89 0.01
C ALA A 114 -11.74 -4.52 -1.03
N ARG A 115 -13.05 -4.45 -0.82
CA ARG A 115 -14.05 -4.99 -1.74
C ARG A 115 -14.27 -4.16 -3.00
N LEU A 116 -13.80 -2.92 -3.02
CA LEU A 116 -13.91 -2.01 -4.15
C LEU A 116 -12.72 -2.12 -5.10
N ILE A 117 -11.62 -2.69 -4.62
CA ILE A 117 -10.37 -2.82 -5.37
C ILE A 117 -10.39 -4.13 -6.15
N ASP A 118 -10.26 -4.02 -7.47
CA ASP A 118 -10.26 -5.17 -8.37
C ASP A 118 -8.92 -5.89 -8.40
N GLU A 119 -7.83 -5.15 -8.20
CA GLU A 119 -6.47 -5.69 -8.25
C GLU A 119 -5.52 -4.88 -7.37
N VAL A 120 -4.61 -5.57 -6.70
CA VAL A 120 -3.50 -4.98 -5.94
C VAL A 120 -2.18 -5.31 -6.62
N VAL A 121 -1.35 -4.29 -6.84
CA VAL A 121 -0.04 -4.43 -7.48
C VAL A 121 1.04 -3.87 -6.56
N ILE A 122 2.08 -4.66 -6.35
CA ILE A 122 3.27 -4.22 -5.62
C ILE A 122 4.32 -3.77 -6.63
N ALA A 123 4.73 -2.50 -6.56
CA ALA A 123 5.68 -1.90 -7.47
C ALA A 123 6.48 -0.78 -6.79
N THR A 124 7.64 -0.46 -7.32
CA THR A 124 8.51 0.58 -6.78
C THR A 124 8.00 1.99 -7.03
N SER A 125 7.17 2.14 -8.06
CA SER A 125 6.59 3.41 -8.47
C SER A 125 5.23 3.21 -9.12
N ALA A 126 4.45 4.26 -9.17
CA ALA A 126 3.16 4.26 -9.86
C ALA A 126 3.29 3.95 -11.35
N SER A 127 4.28 4.56 -12.02
CA SER A 127 4.56 4.30 -13.43
C SER A 127 5.04 2.87 -13.69
N GLY A 128 5.84 2.31 -12.79
CA GLY A 128 6.26 0.91 -12.82
C GLY A 128 5.08 -0.05 -12.70
N ALA A 129 4.14 0.24 -11.82
CA ALA A 129 2.91 -0.53 -11.67
C ALA A 129 2.06 -0.50 -12.96
N ALA A 130 1.85 0.68 -13.53
CA ALA A 130 1.11 0.85 -14.78
C ALA A 130 1.74 0.06 -15.92
N SER A 131 3.06 0.11 -16.06
CA SER A 131 3.81 -0.62 -17.09
C SER A 131 3.69 -2.14 -16.90
N SER A 132 3.78 -2.65 -15.69
CA SER A 132 3.68 -4.08 -15.40
C SER A 132 2.31 -4.67 -15.72
N LEU A 133 1.26 -3.86 -15.62
CA LEU A 133 -0.12 -4.25 -15.94
C LEU A 133 -0.46 -4.08 -17.41
N GLY A 134 0.39 -3.49 -18.24
CA GLY A 134 0.10 -3.15 -19.64
C GLY A 134 -1.07 -2.18 -19.77
N LEU A 135 -1.29 -1.31 -18.78
CA LEU A 135 -2.38 -0.35 -18.78
C LEU A 135 -2.04 0.83 -19.68
N THR A 136 -2.62 0.87 -20.87
CA THR A 136 -2.45 1.97 -21.84
C THR A 136 -3.49 3.07 -21.65
N ASP A 137 -4.67 2.73 -21.13
CA ASP A 137 -5.81 3.63 -20.98
C ASP A 137 -6.14 3.92 -19.49
N ALA A 138 -5.19 3.63 -18.60
CA ALA A 138 -5.38 3.87 -17.18
C ALA A 138 -5.11 5.32 -16.81
N VAL A 139 -6.01 5.91 -16.05
CA VAL A 139 -5.76 7.16 -15.36
C VAL A 139 -5.03 6.85 -14.05
N LEU A 140 -3.90 7.48 -13.87
CA LEU A 140 -3.06 7.31 -12.70
C LEU A 140 -3.36 8.43 -11.70
N VAL A 141 -3.80 8.06 -10.50
CA VAL A 141 -4.02 9.01 -9.41
C VAL A 141 -2.76 9.07 -8.55
N GLU A 142 -1.94 10.07 -8.82
CA GLU A 142 -0.66 10.33 -8.14
C GLU A 142 -0.69 11.54 -7.22
N ASN A 143 -1.69 12.43 -7.39
CA ASN A 143 -1.76 13.70 -6.68
C ASN A 143 -2.84 13.70 -5.57
N GLY A 144 -3.20 12.54 -5.10
CA GLY A 144 -4.04 12.37 -3.93
C GLY A 144 -5.54 12.58 -4.16
N LEU A 145 -6.21 13.03 -3.12
CA LEU A 145 -7.67 13.09 -3.06
C LEU A 145 -8.29 14.04 -4.10
N ASP A 146 -7.68 15.17 -4.35
CA ASP A 146 -8.25 16.19 -5.28
C ASP A 146 -8.35 15.65 -6.71
N GLU A 147 -7.32 14.96 -7.17
CA GLU A 147 -7.33 14.29 -8.47
C GLU A 147 -8.40 13.19 -8.51
N LEU A 148 -8.52 12.41 -7.46
CA LEU A 148 -9.52 11.36 -7.35
C LEU A 148 -10.94 11.92 -7.38
N LEU A 149 -11.20 13.03 -6.69
CA LEU A 149 -12.49 13.72 -6.69
C LEU A 149 -12.85 14.27 -8.07
N ALA A 150 -11.87 14.84 -8.79
CA ALA A 150 -12.06 15.35 -10.14
C ALA A 150 -12.48 14.23 -11.11
N LEU A 151 -11.80 13.09 -11.07
CA LEU A 151 -12.14 11.91 -11.88
C LEU A 151 -13.54 11.37 -11.57
N ALA A 152 -13.94 11.35 -10.31
CA ALA A 152 -15.28 10.91 -9.93
C ALA A 152 -16.37 11.89 -10.43
N GLY A 153 -16.05 13.18 -10.47
CA GLY A 153 -16.92 14.20 -11.05
C GLY A 153 -17.13 13.99 -12.56
N GLU A 154 -16.07 13.72 -13.29
CA GLU A 154 -16.12 13.41 -14.72
C GLU A 154 -16.89 12.13 -15.02
N ALA A 155 -16.68 11.07 -14.26
CA ALA A 155 -17.38 9.79 -14.40
C ALA A 155 -18.89 9.90 -14.10
N ALA A 156 -19.33 10.89 -13.33
CA ALA A 156 -20.72 11.11 -12.96
C ALA A 156 -21.48 11.97 -13.98
N VAL A 157 -20.81 12.57 -14.96
CA VAL A 157 -21.46 13.35 -16.03
C VAL A 157 -22.05 12.39 -17.05
N PRO A 158 -23.37 12.37 -17.25
CA PRO A 158 -23.99 11.52 -18.27
C PRO A 158 -23.55 12.02 -19.67
N THR A 159 -23.04 11.11 -20.45
CA THR A 159 -22.74 11.33 -21.87
C THR A 159 -23.98 11.19 -22.73
#